data_90b36768dc3f2972142d76a6c504abb1
#
_entry.id   90b36768dc3f2972142d76a6c504abb1
#
_cell.length_a   1.000
_cell.length_b   1.000
_cell.length_c   1.000
_cell.angle_alpha   90.00
_cell.angle_beta   90.00
_cell.angle_gamma   90.00
#
_symmetry.space_group_name_H-M   'P 1'
#
loop_
_entity.id
_entity.type
_entity.pdbx_description
1 polymer ?
#
loop_
_entity_poly.entity_id
_entity_poly.type
_entity_poly.pdbx_seq_one_letter_code
_entity_poly.pdbx_strand_id
1 'polypeptide(L)'
;VFTTIYDTGGIDTIDVSSYGLDITLDLRGGTVSYIGTAELELEIPYGNGSDDYTYEYSGFPIGIAEGTVIENATTGSGDDSITCNVAANNITCGDGNDDVFNIGSGDYVFGGHGYDSFWVISLDFASIRGGVGTNVFNGEGDMLVFDDYTGSTIDLRSFTDDQLTSIEDIDIENGSATTLKISYQALLDLECAYTRDMDGNGFQDYVIYIHTDSTLDEIQINDEGWSAQMPIDVGDNITEGYDYYASANGLVWFAFTT
;
A
#
# COMPACT_ATOMS: atom_id res chain seq x y z
N VAL A 1 -15.70 2.74 -27.48
CA VAL A 1 -16.49 3.93 -27.14
C VAL A 1 -15.81 4.59 -25.97
N PHE A 2 -15.40 5.84 -26.10
CA PHE A 2 -14.84 6.63 -24.99
C PHE A 2 -16.02 7.22 -24.19
N THR A 3 -16.03 6.98 -22.89
CA THR A 3 -17.04 7.55 -21.98
C THR A 3 -16.39 8.65 -21.14
N THR A 4 -17.06 9.79 -21.00
CA THR A 4 -16.60 10.86 -20.12
C THR A 4 -17.62 11.08 -19.03
N ILE A 5 -17.16 11.04 -17.78
CA ILE A 5 -17.92 11.39 -16.59
C ILE A 5 -17.86 12.92 -16.43
N TYR A 6 -19.02 13.52 -16.28
CA TYR A 6 -19.16 14.94 -15.92
C TYR A 6 -20.16 15.06 -14.79
N ASP A 7 -19.70 15.64 -13.69
CA ASP A 7 -20.52 15.92 -12.53
C ASP A 7 -20.32 17.37 -12.09
N THR A 8 -21.34 17.93 -11.40
CA THR A 8 -21.35 19.32 -10.93
C THR A 8 -21.40 19.45 -9.42
N GLY A 9 -21.34 18.36 -8.69
CA GLY A 9 -21.30 18.30 -7.24
C GLY A 9 -22.30 17.31 -6.65
N GLY A 10 -21.93 16.78 -5.55
CA GLY A 10 -22.57 15.69 -4.82
C GLY A 10 -21.51 14.97 -3.99
N ILE A 11 -21.77 13.76 -3.65
CA ILE A 11 -20.81 12.74 -3.23
C ILE A 11 -20.99 11.58 -4.19
N ASP A 12 -20.06 11.40 -5.08
CA ASP A 12 -20.18 10.54 -6.23
C ASP A 12 -19.27 9.33 -6.12
N THR A 13 -19.70 8.22 -6.72
CA THR A 13 -19.00 6.93 -6.62
C THR A 13 -18.79 6.33 -8.01
N ILE A 14 -17.55 5.94 -8.27
CA ILE A 14 -17.24 5.00 -9.35
C ILE A 14 -17.21 3.59 -8.74
N ASP A 15 -18.19 2.79 -9.10
CA ASP A 15 -18.29 1.39 -8.65
C ASP A 15 -18.00 0.45 -9.83
N VAL A 16 -16.86 -0.20 -9.75
CA VAL A 16 -16.39 -1.21 -10.71
C VAL A 16 -16.09 -2.55 -10.01
N SER A 17 -16.68 -2.76 -8.83
CA SER A 17 -16.48 -3.95 -7.98
C SER A 17 -16.85 -5.28 -8.63
N SER A 18 -17.61 -5.25 -9.72
CA SER A 18 -17.96 -6.47 -10.47
C SER A 18 -16.92 -6.90 -11.51
N TYR A 19 -15.86 -6.11 -11.69
CA TYR A 19 -14.78 -6.45 -12.61
C TYR A 19 -13.72 -7.28 -11.88
N GLY A 20 -13.24 -8.33 -12.55
CA GLY A 20 -12.20 -9.21 -12.03
C GLY A 20 -10.89 -9.10 -12.81
N LEU A 21 -10.65 -7.98 -13.46
CA LEU A 21 -9.44 -7.67 -14.21
C LEU A 21 -8.86 -6.39 -13.64
N ASP A 22 -7.55 -6.23 -13.79
CA ASP A 22 -6.81 -5.07 -13.29
C ASP A 22 -7.37 -3.76 -13.85
N ILE A 23 -7.50 -2.78 -12.97
CA ILE A 23 -8.09 -1.48 -13.27
C ILE A 23 -7.05 -0.39 -12.98
N THR A 24 -6.97 0.61 -13.85
CA THR A 24 -6.26 1.85 -13.53
C THR A 24 -7.28 2.97 -13.44
N LEU A 25 -7.52 3.46 -12.21
CA LEU A 25 -8.53 4.47 -11.92
C LEU A 25 -7.90 5.74 -11.34
N ASP A 26 -7.93 6.83 -12.11
CA ASP A 26 -7.46 8.14 -11.65
C ASP A 26 -8.67 9.05 -11.40
N LEU A 27 -8.92 9.39 -10.12
CA LEU A 27 -10.09 10.19 -9.70
C LEU A 27 -9.92 11.68 -9.94
N ARG A 28 -8.78 12.13 -10.44
CA ARG A 28 -8.52 13.54 -10.72
C ARG A 28 -9.29 14.00 -11.97
N GLY A 29 -9.85 15.19 -11.90
CA GLY A 29 -10.49 15.80 -13.07
C GLY A 29 -9.49 16.06 -14.20
N GLY A 30 -9.91 15.80 -15.44
CA GLY A 30 -9.08 15.95 -16.63
C GLY A 30 -8.26 14.72 -17.00
N THR A 31 -8.41 13.60 -16.31
CA THR A 31 -7.66 12.36 -16.51
C THR A 31 -8.44 11.30 -17.27
N VAL A 32 -7.74 10.23 -17.64
CA VAL A 32 -8.32 9.04 -18.28
C VAL A 32 -7.93 7.81 -17.48
N SER A 33 -8.93 7.04 -17.12
CA SER A 33 -8.84 5.75 -16.44
C SER A 33 -9.09 4.61 -17.41
N TYR A 34 -8.67 3.39 -17.05
CA TYR A 34 -8.84 2.19 -17.87
C TYR A 34 -9.44 1.07 -17.02
N ILE A 35 -10.59 0.55 -17.45
CA ILE A 35 -11.29 -0.52 -16.77
C ILE A 35 -11.01 -1.85 -17.47
N GLY A 36 -10.24 -2.70 -16.81
CA GLY A 36 -9.82 -4.01 -17.30
C GLY A 36 -8.69 -3.94 -18.32
N THR A 37 -7.72 -4.82 -18.22
CA THR A 37 -6.72 -5.05 -19.26
C THR A 37 -7.19 -6.19 -20.16
N ALA A 38 -7.28 -5.98 -21.45
CA ALA A 38 -7.55 -7.02 -22.42
C ALA A 38 -6.34 -7.15 -23.34
N GLU A 39 -5.64 -8.27 -23.28
CA GLU A 39 -4.73 -8.66 -24.32
C GLU A 39 -5.56 -9.08 -25.56
N LEU A 40 -5.49 -8.32 -26.62
CA LEU A 40 -6.00 -8.71 -27.94
C LEU A 40 -4.82 -9.22 -28.76
N GLU A 41 -4.69 -10.54 -28.86
CA GLU A 41 -3.90 -11.15 -29.92
C GLU A 41 -4.60 -10.89 -31.27
N LEU A 42 -4.14 -9.91 -31.99
CA LEU A 42 -4.54 -9.73 -33.38
C LEU A 42 -3.54 -10.45 -34.27
N GLU A 43 -3.87 -11.67 -34.69
CA GLU A 43 -3.20 -12.29 -35.83
C GLU A 43 -3.55 -11.52 -37.10
N ILE A 44 -2.69 -10.61 -37.53
CA ILE A 44 -2.78 -10.04 -38.87
C ILE A 44 -1.94 -10.93 -39.80
N PRO A 45 -2.56 -11.73 -40.65
CA PRO A 45 -1.83 -12.52 -41.63
C PRO A 45 -1.27 -11.58 -42.70
N TYR A 46 -0.07 -11.06 -42.46
CA TYR A 46 0.73 -10.46 -43.51
C TYR A 46 1.51 -11.57 -44.18
N GLY A 47 1.35 -11.72 -45.47
CA GLY A 47 1.74 -12.85 -46.32
C GLY A 47 3.22 -13.25 -46.39
N ASN A 48 4.01 -13.15 -45.36
CA ASN A 48 5.40 -13.59 -45.28
C ASN A 48 5.78 -14.09 -43.85
N GLY A 49 5.04 -14.97 -43.27
CA GLY A 49 5.47 -15.82 -42.16
C GLY A 49 6.30 -15.13 -41.06
N SER A 50 5.73 -14.97 -39.89
CA SER A 50 6.34 -14.60 -38.61
C SER A 50 6.49 -13.08 -38.33
N ASP A 51 5.43 -12.41 -38.01
CA ASP A 51 5.48 -11.32 -37.03
C ASP A 51 4.16 -11.35 -36.26
N ASP A 52 4.15 -12.03 -35.13
CA ASP A 52 3.10 -11.90 -34.10
C ASP A 52 3.24 -10.52 -33.48
N TYR A 53 2.31 -9.64 -33.72
CA TYR A 53 2.20 -8.38 -33.00
C TYR A 53 1.17 -8.54 -31.90
N THR A 54 1.62 -8.61 -30.68
CA THR A 54 0.77 -8.48 -29.48
C THR A 54 0.48 -7.00 -29.28
N TYR A 55 -0.76 -6.58 -29.41
CA TYR A 55 -1.19 -5.26 -28.98
C TYR A 55 -1.80 -5.41 -27.58
N GLU A 56 -1.14 -4.85 -26.60
CA GLU A 56 -1.76 -4.66 -25.29
C GLU A 56 -2.87 -3.60 -25.44
N TYR A 57 -4.09 -4.01 -25.29
CA TYR A 57 -5.22 -3.10 -25.22
C TYR A 57 -5.47 -2.81 -23.74
N SER A 58 -5.05 -1.64 -23.28
CA SER A 58 -5.44 -1.17 -21.94
C SER A 58 -6.94 -0.87 -21.94
N GLY A 59 -7.72 -1.76 -21.40
CA GLY A 59 -9.12 -1.69 -21.01
C GLY A 59 -10.09 -0.74 -21.73
N PHE A 60 -11.24 -0.55 -21.13
CA PHE A 60 -12.22 0.45 -21.58
C PHE A 60 -11.85 1.82 -21.00
N PRO A 61 -11.51 2.83 -21.83
CA PRO A 61 -11.16 4.15 -21.32
C PRO A 61 -12.39 4.90 -20.80
N ILE A 62 -12.25 5.45 -19.60
CA ILE A 62 -13.20 6.37 -18.97
C ILE A 62 -12.47 7.67 -18.67
N GLY A 63 -12.95 8.80 -19.18
CA GLY A 63 -12.44 10.12 -18.83
C GLY A 63 -13.22 10.76 -17.72
N ILE A 64 -12.55 11.47 -16.81
CA ILE A 64 -13.18 12.37 -15.87
C ILE A 64 -12.98 13.80 -16.38
N ALA A 65 -14.07 14.53 -16.57
CA ALA A 65 -14.00 15.90 -17.10
C ALA A 65 -13.27 16.83 -16.11
N GLU A 66 -12.56 17.82 -16.64
CA GLU A 66 -11.92 18.84 -15.81
C GLU A 66 -12.95 19.57 -14.95
N GLY A 67 -12.67 19.71 -13.65
CA GLY A 67 -13.57 20.34 -12.66
C GLY A 67 -14.62 19.40 -12.08
N THR A 68 -14.68 18.14 -12.54
CA THR A 68 -15.45 17.07 -11.90
C THR A 68 -14.66 16.54 -10.69
N VAL A 69 -15.34 16.33 -9.58
CA VAL A 69 -14.79 15.71 -8.36
C VAL A 69 -15.55 14.42 -8.12
N ILE A 70 -14.84 13.34 -7.92
CA ILE A 70 -15.38 12.02 -7.54
C ILE A 70 -14.78 11.67 -6.19
N GLU A 71 -15.61 11.45 -5.19
CA GLU A 71 -15.17 11.22 -3.81
C GLU A 71 -14.92 9.74 -3.51
N ASN A 72 -15.65 8.84 -4.17
CA ASN A 72 -15.59 7.43 -3.81
C ASN A 72 -15.24 6.54 -5.00
N ALA A 73 -14.49 5.48 -4.72
CA ALA A 73 -14.24 4.41 -5.66
C ALA A 73 -14.31 3.05 -4.99
N THR A 74 -14.87 2.07 -5.71
CA THR A 74 -14.84 0.66 -5.31
C THR A 74 -14.39 -0.17 -6.50
N THR A 75 -13.27 -0.88 -6.37
CA THR A 75 -12.76 -1.79 -7.39
C THR A 75 -13.03 -3.25 -7.05
N GLY A 76 -12.47 -4.19 -7.78
CA GLY A 76 -12.95 -5.58 -7.79
C GLY A 76 -11.97 -6.62 -7.29
N SER A 77 -11.53 -7.53 -8.15
CA SER A 77 -10.64 -8.64 -7.80
C SER A 77 -9.44 -8.76 -8.77
N GLY A 78 -9.00 -7.69 -9.33
CA GLY A 78 -7.77 -7.56 -10.09
C GLY A 78 -6.70 -6.87 -9.25
N ASP A 79 -5.47 -6.81 -9.71
CA ASP A 79 -4.43 -5.97 -9.12
C ASP A 79 -4.68 -4.54 -9.62
N ASP A 80 -5.32 -3.72 -8.79
CA ASP A 80 -5.88 -2.42 -9.19
C ASP A 80 -4.96 -1.26 -8.81
N SER A 81 -4.96 -0.21 -9.63
CA SER A 81 -4.18 1.01 -9.38
C SER A 81 -5.11 2.21 -9.31
N ILE A 82 -5.21 2.84 -8.13
CA ILE A 82 -6.15 3.93 -7.87
C ILE A 82 -5.39 5.18 -7.47
N THR A 83 -5.69 6.32 -8.11
CA THR A 83 -5.11 7.61 -7.75
C THR A 83 -6.18 8.51 -7.15
N CYS A 84 -5.99 8.90 -5.88
CA CYS A 84 -6.85 9.83 -5.16
C CYS A 84 -6.76 11.25 -5.73
N ASN A 85 -7.80 12.04 -5.51
CA ASN A 85 -7.84 13.46 -5.84
C ASN A 85 -7.67 14.34 -4.58
N VAL A 86 -7.94 15.63 -4.67
CA VAL A 86 -7.79 16.57 -3.55
C VAL A 86 -8.98 16.61 -2.58
N ALA A 87 -10.08 15.93 -2.89
CA ALA A 87 -11.20 15.77 -1.96
C ALA A 87 -10.91 14.65 -0.96
N ALA A 88 -11.66 14.58 0.11
CA ALA A 88 -11.64 13.41 0.99
C ALA A 88 -12.26 12.22 0.26
N ASN A 89 -11.44 11.26 -0.11
CA ASN A 89 -11.86 10.07 -0.85
C ASN A 89 -12.22 8.92 0.09
N ASN A 90 -13.15 8.07 -0.35
CA ASN A 90 -13.43 6.79 0.30
C ASN A 90 -13.20 5.67 -0.73
N ILE A 91 -12.09 4.95 -0.56
CA ILE A 91 -11.60 3.95 -1.50
C ILE A 91 -11.74 2.57 -0.89
N THR A 92 -12.26 1.62 -1.67
CA THR A 92 -12.28 0.19 -1.36
C THR A 92 -11.73 -0.57 -2.55
N CYS A 93 -10.58 -1.22 -2.39
CA CYS A 93 -9.89 -1.89 -3.49
C CYS A 93 -10.48 -3.28 -3.77
N GLY A 94 -10.49 -4.19 -2.79
CA GLY A 94 -11.19 -5.46 -2.95
C GLY A 94 -10.32 -6.68 -2.76
N ASP A 95 -10.27 -7.58 -3.72
CA ASP A 95 -9.32 -8.69 -3.76
C ASP A 95 -8.25 -8.35 -4.80
N GLY A 96 -7.00 -8.66 -4.55
CA GLY A 96 -5.89 -8.38 -5.44
C GLY A 96 -4.75 -7.70 -4.71
N ASN A 97 -3.65 -7.44 -5.39
CA ASN A 97 -2.57 -6.63 -4.84
C ASN A 97 -2.72 -5.22 -5.38
N ASP A 98 -3.27 -4.35 -4.57
CA ASP A 98 -3.76 -3.06 -5.01
C ASP A 98 -2.81 -1.91 -4.65
N ASP A 99 -2.68 -0.95 -5.56
CA ASP A 99 -1.87 0.24 -5.37
C ASP A 99 -2.74 1.49 -5.24
N VAL A 100 -2.65 2.22 -4.12
CA VAL A 100 -3.40 3.47 -3.92
C VAL A 100 -2.46 4.65 -3.77
N PHE A 101 -2.55 5.60 -4.71
CA PHE A 101 -1.66 6.75 -4.81
C PHE A 101 -2.30 8.05 -4.34
N ASN A 102 -1.46 9.01 -3.93
CA ASN A 102 -1.85 10.36 -3.50
C ASN A 102 -2.77 10.39 -2.28
N ILE A 103 -2.61 9.46 -1.35
CA ILE A 103 -3.42 9.44 -0.13
C ILE A 103 -3.09 10.65 0.72
N GLY A 104 -4.11 11.44 1.06
CA GLY A 104 -3.95 12.70 1.77
C GLY A 104 -5.13 13.04 2.67
N SER A 105 -5.38 14.33 2.82
CA SER A 105 -6.27 14.88 3.84
C SER A 105 -7.69 14.33 3.81
N GLY A 106 -8.04 13.61 4.86
CA GLY A 106 -9.39 13.09 5.07
C GLY A 106 -9.72 11.80 4.34
N ASP A 107 -8.77 11.19 3.62
CA ASP A 107 -9.01 9.96 2.87
C ASP A 107 -9.23 8.75 3.79
N TYR A 108 -10.18 7.91 3.41
CA TYR A 108 -10.42 6.58 3.93
C TYR A 108 -10.07 5.57 2.85
N VAL A 109 -9.13 4.68 3.15
CA VAL A 109 -8.67 3.66 2.22
C VAL A 109 -8.76 2.30 2.89
N PHE A 110 -9.35 1.33 2.19
CA PHE A 110 -9.39 -0.06 2.57
C PHE A 110 -8.86 -0.90 1.41
N GLY A 111 -7.70 -1.55 1.60
CA GLY A 111 -7.07 -2.44 0.63
C GLY A 111 -7.94 -3.66 0.39
N GLY A 112 -8.00 -4.58 1.32
CA GLY A 112 -8.89 -5.71 1.23
C GLY A 112 -8.20 -7.05 1.39
N HIS A 113 -8.20 -7.89 0.36
CA HIS A 113 -7.44 -9.13 0.34
C HIS A 113 -6.28 -9.03 -0.63
N GLY A 114 -5.06 -9.29 -0.17
CA GLY A 114 -3.86 -9.29 -0.99
C GLY A 114 -2.72 -8.55 -0.31
N TYR A 115 -1.81 -8.04 -1.10
CA TYR A 115 -0.71 -7.18 -0.65
C TYR A 115 -0.92 -5.80 -1.24
N ASP A 116 -1.40 -4.91 -0.39
CA ASP A 116 -1.81 -3.60 -0.86
C ASP A 116 -0.73 -2.57 -0.52
N SER A 117 -0.53 -1.61 -1.42
CA SER A 117 0.44 -0.54 -1.22
C SER A 117 -0.24 0.82 -1.18
N PHE A 118 0.14 1.64 -0.20
CA PHE A 118 -0.49 2.92 0.09
C PHE A 118 0.51 4.05 0.04
N TRP A 119 0.53 4.83 -1.06
CA TRP A 119 1.41 5.99 -1.24
C TRP A 119 0.81 7.24 -0.61
N VAL A 120 1.41 7.67 0.50
CA VAL A 120 0.93 8.75 1.35
C VAL A 120 1.67 10.05 1.05
N ILE A 121 0.91 11.10 0.74
CA ILE A 121 1.42 12.46 0.53
C ILE A 121 1.21 13.38 1.73
N SER A 122 0.32 13.02 2.65
CA SER A 122 0.01 13.78 3.88
C SER A 122 -0.42 12.85 5.01
N LEU A 123 -0.05 13.17 6.26
CA LEU A 123 -0.35 12.36 7.45
C LEU A 123 -1.75 12.64 8.04
N ASP A 124 -2.54 13.50 7.46
CA ASP A 124 -3.89 13.87 7.92
C ASP A 124 -5.01 13.09 7.20
N PHE A 125 -4.69 11.92 6.65
CA PHE A 125 -5.69 10.95 6.18
C PHE A 125 -6.58 10.51 7.35
N ALA A 126 -7.81 10.13 7.05
CA ALA A 126 -8.76 9.71 8.07
C ALA A 126 -8.52 8.27 8.52
N SER A 127 -8.30 7.34 7.58
CA SER A 127 -7.93 5.95 7.91
C SER A 127 -7.31 5.25 6.70
N ILE A 128 -6.29 4.42 6.96
CA ILE A 128 -5.77 3.42 6.03
C ILE A 128 -5.83 2.06 6.72
N ARG A 129 -6.43 1.08 6.05
CA ARG A 129 -6.53 -0.29 6.51
C ARG A 129 -6.07 -1.21 5.40
N GLY A 130 -4.98 -1.93 5.63
CA GLY A 130 -4.50 -2.93 4.68
C GLY A 130 -5.56 -4.00 4.45
N GLY A 131 -5.89 -4.76 5.45
CA GLY A 131 -6.94 -5.75 5.34
C GLY A 131 -6.49 -7.15 5.71
N VAL A 132 -6.69 -8.10 4.81
CA VAL A 132 -6.32 -9.50 5.06
C VAL A 132 -5.28 -9.95 4.03
N GLY A 133 -4.02 -9.85 4.39
CA GLY A 133 -2.92 -10.42 3.60
C GLY A 133 -3.05 -11.94 3.45
N THR A 134 -2.76 -12.45 2.26
CA THR A 134 -3.00 -13.87 1.95
C THR A 134 -1.84 -14.80 2.32
N ASN A 135 -0.63 -14.30 2.63
CA ASN A 135 0.50 -15.17 2.93
C ASN A 135 1.61 -14.53 3.78
N VAL A 136 1.56 -14.78 5.05
CA VAL A 136 2.55 -14.37 6.06
C VAL A 136 3.95 -15.04 5.94
N PHE A 137 4.21 -15.86 4.92
CA PHE A 137 5.44 -16.65 4.88
C PHE A 137 6.59 -16.06 4.05
N ASN A 138 6.33 -15.05 3.22
CA ASN A 138 7.32 -14.50 2.29
C ASN A 138 7.78 -13.08 2.62
N GLY A 139 7.31 -12.45 3.71
CA GLY A 139 7.62 -11.05 4.03
C GLY A 139 6.91 -10.09 3.07
N GLU A 140 5.77 -10.49 2.53
CA GLU A 140 4.91 -9.67 1.69
C GLU A 140 3.65 -9.38 2.49
N GLY A 141 3.49 -8.15 2.93
CA GLY A 141 2.35 -7.64 3.68
C GLY A 141 1.91 -6.30 3.11
N ASP A 142 0.88 -5.74 3.72
CA ASP A 142 0.38 -4.43 3.32
C ASP A 142 1.42 -3.36 3.63
N MET A 143 1.70 -2.49 2.65
CA MET A 143 2.80 -1.55 2.69
C MET A 143 2.34 -0.10 2.73
N LEU A 144 2.89 0.67 3.66
CA LEU A 144 2.73 2.12 3.73
C LEU A 144 3.96 2.81 3.14
N VAL A 145 3.80 3.56 2.05
CA VAL A 145 4.88 4.15 1.27
C VAL A 145 4.88 5.67 1.38
N PHE A 146 6.05 6.25 1.66
CA PHE A 146 6.23 7.69 1.86
C PHE A 146 7.12 8.38 0.81
N ASP A 147 7.25 7.82 -0.38
CA ASP A 147 8.09 8.36 -1.45
C ASP A 147 7.76 9.82 -1.82
N ASP A 148 6.47 10.14 -1.89
CA ASP A 148 5.97 11.49 -2.23
C ASP A 148 5.70 12.37 -1.00
N TYR A 149 5.96 11.87 0.21
CA TYR A 149 5.81 12.64 1.43
C TYR A 149 6.92 13.68 1.57
N THR A 150 6.55 14.95 1.63
CA THR A 150 7.51 16.05 1.69
C THR A 150 7.91 16.48 3.11
N GLY A 151 7.33 15.85 4.13
CA GLY A 151 7.69 16.08 5.52
C GLY A 151 8.99 15.36 5.90
N SER A 152 9.67 15.88 6.91
CA SER A 152 10.92 15.29 7.43
C SER A 152 10.73 14.40 8.66
N THR A 153 9.49 14.22 9.10
CA THR A 153 9.18 13.41 10.29
C THR A 153 7.84 12.71 10.13
N ILE A 154 7.86 11.41 10.32
CA ILE A 154 6.70 10.53 10.40
C ILE A 154 6.59 10.06 11.84
N ASP A 155 5.55 10.43 12.54
CA ASP A 155 5.36 10.08 13.95
C ASP A 155 4.17 9.12 14.10
N LEU A 156 4.44 7.80 14.06
CA LEU A 156 3.38 6.77 14.18
C LEU A 156 2.63 6.83 15.52
N ARG A 157 3.24 7.42 16.55
CA ARG A 157 2.62 7.58 17.88
C ARG A 157 1.51 8.62 17.89
N SER A 158 1.41 9.43 16.82
CA SER A 158 0.37 10.45 16.67
C SER A 158 -0.94 9.90 16.09
N PHE A 159 -0.90 8.71 15.52
CA PHE A 159 -2.08 8.05 14.97
C PHE A 159 -2.94 7.45 16.09
N THR A 160 -4.22 7.36 15.84
CA THR A 160 -5.17 6.67 16.71
C THR A 160 -5.33 5.21 16.26
N ASP A 161 -5.78 4.35 17.17
CA ASP A 161 -5.91 2.91 16.96
C ASP A 161 -6.70 2.52 15.68
N ASP A 162 -7.65 3.35 15.26
CA ASP A 162 -8.47 3.09 14.06
C ASP A 162 -7.93 3.78 12.78
N GLN A 163 -6.90 4.59 12.90
CA GLN A 163 -6.42 5.42 11.78
C GLN A 163 -5.52 4.62 10.83
N LEU A 164 -4.71 3.72 11.38
CA LEU A 164 -3.78 2.90 10.60
C LEU A 164 -3.78 1.49 11.16
N THR A 165 -4.23 0.49 10.38
CA THR A 165 -4.33 -0.91 10.82
C THR A 165 -3.99 -1.88 9.70
N SER A 166 -3.52 -3.07 10.07
CA SER A 166 -3.12 -4.14 9.14
C SER A 166 -2.06 -3.65 8.16
N ILE A 167 -0.95 -3.15 8.70
CA ILE A 167 0.22 -2.70 7.93
C ILE A 167 1.44 -3.44 8.44
N GLU A 168 2.10 -4.18 7.58
CA GLU A 168 3.27 -5.00 7.89
C GLU A 168 4.58 -4.37 7.45
N ASP A 169 4.52 -3.53 6.42
CA ASP A 169 5.69 -2.89 5.81
C ASP A 169 5.55 -1.37 5.82
N ILE A 170 6.64 -0.68 6.13
CA ILE A 170 6.72 0.79 6.10
C ILE A 170 7.93 1.19 5.27
N ASP A 171 7.69 1.89 4.17
CA ASP A 171 8.73 2.37 3.28
C ASP A 171 8.90 3.89 3.41
N ILE A 172 10.09 4.31 3.84
CA ILE A 172 10.50 5.71 3.97
C ILE A 172 11.68 6.05 3.06
N GLU A 173 11.97 5.22 2.06
CA GLU A 173 13.06 5.39 1.09
C GLU A 173 12.76 6.48 0.05
N ASN A 174 12.56 7.71 0.48
CA ASN A 174 12.15 8.83 -0.39
C ASN A 174 13.31 9.69 -0.92
N GLY A 175 14.56 9.26 -0.72
CA GLY A 175 15.76 10.00 -1.14
C GLY A 175 16.03 11.27 -0.34
N SER A 176 15.30 11.50 0.75
CA SER A 176 15.41 12.64 1.66
C SER A 176 15.60 12.15 3.09
N ALA A 177 16.24 12.94 3.93
CA ALA A 177 16.42 12.60 5.34
C ALA A 177 15.05 12.60 6.05
N THR A 178 14.57 11.43 6.44
CA THR A 178 13.30 11.23 7.12
C THR A 178 13.52 10.68 8.52
N THR A 179 12.81 11.21 9.51
CA THR A 179 12.81 10.67 10.88
C THR A 179 11.50 9.93 11.12
N LEU A 180 11.59 8.61 11.29
CA LEU A 180 10.46 7.77 11.72
C LEU A 180 10.46 7.65 13.25
N LYS A 181 9.37 8.06 13.89
CA LYS A 181 9.17 7.91 15.34
C LYS A 181 8.21 6.79 15.63
N ILE A 182 8.70 5.80 16.38
CA ILE A 182 7.95 4.61 16.77
C ILE A 182 7.91 4.43 18.28
N SER A 183 6.92 3.67 18.76
CA SER A 183 6.85 3.14 20.11
C SER A 183 6.29 1.72 20.07
N TYR A 184 6.45 0.97 21.16
CA TYR A 184 5.87 -0.36 21.29
C TYR A 184 4.36 -0.35 21.02
N GLN A 185 3.63 0.62 21.60
CA GLN A 185 2.19 0.73 21.42
C GLN A 185 1.82 1.08 19.96
N ALA A 186 2.52 2.02 19.34
CA ALA A 186 2.26 2.39 17.95
C ALA A 186 2.43 1.21 16.99
N LEU A 187 3.40 0.32 17.24
CA LEU A 187 3.58 -0.88 16.43
C LEU A 187 2.51 -1.94 16.69
N LEU A 188 2.02 -2.07 17.94
CA LEU A 188 0.87 -2.93 18.25
C LEU A 188 -0.42 -2.43 17.61
N ASP A 189 -0.60 -1.11 17.54
CA ASP A 189 -1.81 -0.48 17.00
C ASP A 189 -1.91 -0.66 15.47
N LEU A 190 -0.81 -1.01 14.79
CA LEU A 190 -0.84 -1.40 13.38
C LEU A 190 -1.63 -2.69 13.12
N GLU A 191 -1.93 -3.46 14.18
CA GLU A 191 -2.67 -4.73 14.07
C GLU A 191 -2.11 -5.68 12.98
N CYS A 192 -0.79 -5.67 12.84
CA CYS A 192 -0.06 -6.45 11.86
C CYS A 192 -0.49 -7.93 11.89
N ALA A 193 -0.90 -8.46 10.77
CA ALA A 193 -1.27 -9.87 10.63
C ALA A 193 -0.04 -10.78 10.54
N TYR A 194 1.13 -10.21 10.27
CA TYR A 194 2.37 -10.96 10.14
C TYR A 194 2.89 -11.37 11.50
N THR A 195 2.81 -12.67 11.79
CA THR A 195 3.32 -13.22 13.04
C THR A 195 4.28 -14.38 12.79
N ARG A 196 5.39 -14.39 13.52
CA ARG A 196 6.43 -15.41 13.43
C ARG A 196 7.06 -15.64 14.80
N ASP A 197 7.43 -16.86 15.11
CA ASP A 197 8.21 -17.17 16.32
C ASP A 197 9.67 -16.73 16.11
N MET A 198 9.99 -15.47 16.44
CA MET A 198 11.30 -14.86 16.21
C MET A 198 12.33 -15.24 17.28
N ASP A 199 11.88 -15.54 18.51
CA ASP A 199 12.74 -15.85 19.65
C ASP A 199 12.79 -17.34 20.00
N GLY A 200 12.06 -18.19 19.28
CA GLY A 200 12.06 -19.64 19.44
C GLY A 200 11.33 -20.13 20.70
N ASN A 201 10.45 -19.31 21.29
CA ASN A 201 9.71 -19.65 22.51
C ASN A 201 8.43 -20.46 22.24
N GLY A 202 8.04 -20.64 20.97
CA GLY A 202 6.86 -21.37 20.50
C GLY A 202 5.58 -20.54 20.44
N PHE A 203 5.68 -19.23 20.68
CA PHE A 203 4.60 -18.27 20.47
C PHE A 203 4.89 -17.42 19.25
N GLN A 204 3.84 -16.84 18.65
CA GLN A 204 3.99 -15.97 17.49
C GLN A 204 4.25 -14.54 17.96
N ASP A 205 5.22 -13.90 17.34
CA ASP A 205 5.59 -12.49 17.53
C ASP A 205 5.11 -11.65 16.38
N TYR A 206 4.76 -10.39 16.62
CA TYR A 206 4.45 -9.42 15.56
C TYR A 206 5.76 -8.93 14.92
N VAL A 207 5.83 -8.95 13.60
CA VAL A 207 7.01 -8.49 12.85
C VAL A 207 6.58 -7.39 11.87
N ILE A 208 7.24 -6.25 11.94
CA ILE A 208 7.03 -5.11 11.06
C ILE A 208 8.35 -4.82 10.36
N TYR A 209 8.32 -4.71 9.04
CA TYR A 209 9.49 -4.35 8.24
C TYR A 209 9.51 -2.85 7.96
N ILE A 210 10.68 -2.24 8.06
CA ILE A 210 10.89 -0.82 7.80
C ILE A 210 12.00 -0.68 6.76
N HIS A 211 11.65 -0.14 5.60
CA HIS A 211 12.58 0.12 4.52
C HIS A 211 13.09 1.55 4.65
N THR A 212 14.42 1.71 4.74
CA THR A 212 15.08 2.99 4.94
C THR A 212 16.17 3.22 3.91
N ASP A 213 16.38 4.46 3.51
CA ASP A 213 17.59 4.89 2.83
C ASP A 213 18.73 4.98 3.86
N SER A 214 19.55 3.96 3.93
CA SER A 214 20.51 3.65 5.01
C SER A 214 21.48 4.78 5.40
N THR A 215 21.56 5.85 4.62
CA THR A 215 22.49 6.96 4.85
C THR A 215 21.80 8.25 5.29
N LEU A 216 20.49 8.34 5.17
CA LEU A 216 19.72 9.57 5.34
C LEU A 216 18.68 9.49 6.46
N ASP A 217 18.09 8.32 6.67
CA ASP A 217 16.95 8.15 7.55
C ASP A 217 17.34 7.85 9.00
N GLU A 218 16.48 8.26 9.92
CA GLU A 218 16.64 8.04 11.37
C GLU A 218 15.38 7.38 11.95
N ILE A 219 15.56 6.25 12.65
CA ILE A 219 14.50 5.64 13.44
C ILE A 219 14.66 6.04 14.90
N GLN A 220 13.68 6.77 15.44
CA GLN A 220 13.63 7.18 16.84
C GLN A 220 12.67 6.31 17.63
N ILE A 221 13.21 5.52 18.55
CA ILE A 221 12.47 4.64 19.45
C ILE A 221 12.37 5.33 20.81
N ASN A 222 11.16 5.61 21.27
CA ASN A 222 10.95 6.40 22.49
C ASN A 222 10.56 5.59 23.73
N ASP A 223 10.62 4.27 23.66
CA ASP A 223 10.31 3.39 24.78
C ASP A 223 11.57 2.77 25.39
N GLU A 224 11.55 2.55 26.70
CA GLU A 224 12.56 1.72 27.35
C GLU A 224 12.27 0.24 27.06
N GLY A 225 13.32 -0.53 26.78
CA GLY A 225 13.19 -1.99 26.71
C GLY A 225 13.34 -2.61 25.33
N TRP A 226 13.70 -1.82 24.32
CA TRP A 226 14.12 -2.37 23.03
C TRP A 226 15.59 -2.80 23.09
N SER A 227 15.89 -3.90 22.45
CA SER A 227 17.27 -4.39 22.31
C SER A 227 17.52 -4.95 20.93
N ALA A 228 18.68 -4.63 20.36
CA ALA A 228 19.15 -5.30 19.17
C ALA A 228 19.29 -6.79 19.44
N GLN A 229 18.62 -7.62 18.67
CA GLN A 229 18.64 -9.08 18.81
C GLN A 229 18.81 -9.72 17.45
N MET A 230 19.62 -10.76 17.39
CA MET A 230 19.63 -11.65 16.24
C MET A 230 18.47 -12.63 16.44
N PRO A 231 17.56 -12.80 15.49
CA PRO A 231 16.53 -13.82 15.56
C PRO A 231 17.18 -15.19 15.75
N ILE A 232 16.62 -16.02 16.59
CA ILE A 232 17.05 -17.43 16.68
C ILE A 232 16.54 -18.08 15.40
N ASP A 233 17.47 -18.67 14.66
CA ASP A 233 17.22 -19.30 13.37
C ASP A 233 16.04 -20.30 13.46
N VAL A 234 14.88 -19.87 12.98
CA VAL A 234 13.66 -20.67 12.88
C VAL A 234 13.46 -21.14 11.42
N GLY A 235 14.57 -21.46 10.73
CA GLY A 235 14.59 -21.92 9.35
C GLY A 235 14.84 -20.81 8.32
N ASP A 236 15.25 -21.19 7.15
CA ASP A 236 15.88 -20.46 6.03
C ASP A 236 15.28 -19.11 5.55
N ASN A 237 14.60 -18.33 6.41
CA ASN A 237 13.85 -17.14 6.01
C ASN A 237 14.13 -15.89 6.85
N ILE A 238 15.36 -15.71 7.36
CA ILE A 238 15.83 -14.41 7.78
C ILE A 238 16.22 -13.65 6.51
N THR A 239 15.55 -12.53 6.25
CA THR A 239 15.86 -11.69 5.08
C THR A 239 17.25 -11.08 5.31
N GLU A 240 18.23 -11.39 4.45
CA GLU A 240 19.55 -10.78 4.49
C GLU A 240 19.41 -9.26 4.26
N GLY A 241 20.17 -8.46 5.01
CA GLY A 241 20.20 -7.01 4.87
C GLY A 241 19.30 -6.25 5.83
N TYR A 242 18.75 -6.92 6.86
CA TYR A 242 17.98 -6.27 7.91
C TYR A 242 18.66 -6.38 9.27
N ASP A 243 18.59 -5.30 10.05
CA ASP A 243 18.87 -5.30 11.49
C ASP A 243 17.54 -5.49 12.25
N TYR A 244 17.54 -6.37 13.25
CA TYR A 244 16.35 -6.75 14.02
C TYR A 244 16.39 -6.20 15.43
N TYR A 245 15.26 -5.69 15.88
CA TYR A 245 15.05 -5.20 17.24
C TYR A 245 13.81 -5.83 17.85
N ALA A 246 13.93 -6.28 19.10
CA ALA A 246 12.85 -6.86 19.84
C ALA A 246 12.45 -5.99 21.03
N SER A 247 11.15 -5.97 21.35
CA SER A 247 10.64 -5.46 22.60
C SER A 247 11.12 -6.31 23.79
N ALA A 248 11.12 -5.75 25.00
CA ALA A 248 11.61 -6.43 26.20
C ALA A 248 10.90 -7.75 26.53
N ASN A 249 9.66 -7.92 26.07
CA ASN A 249 8.88 -9.15 26.23
C ASN A 249 8.96 -10.08 24.99
N GLY A 250 9.69 -9.71 23.95
CA GLY A 250 9.83 -10.48 22.72
C GLY A 250 8.59 -10.54 21.83
N LEU A 251 7.50 -9.85 22.18
CA LEU A 251 6.22 -9.95 21.47
C LEU A 251 6.19 -9.15 20.16
N VAL A 252 6.93 -8.04 20.11
CA VAL A 252 6.99 -7.17 18.91
C VAL A 252 8.42 -7.06 18.45
N TRP A 253 8.61 -7.27 17.16
CA TRP A 253 9.87 -7.13 16.47
C TRP A 253 9.71 -6.11 15.34
N PHE A 254 10.74 -5.37 15.06
CA PHE A 254 10.84 -4.64 13.80
C PHE A 254 12.21 -4.90 13.16
N ALA A 255 12.21 -4.88 11.85
CA ALA A 255 13.38 -5.07 11.04
C ALA A 255 13.54 -3.86 10.12
N PHE A 256 14.74 -3.34 9.94
CA PHE A 256 14.99 -2.27 9.00
C PHE A 256 16.20 -2.55 8.13
N THR A 257 16.18 -2.02 6.91
CA THR A 257 17.28 -2.15 5.95
C THR A 257 18.52 -1.40 6.43
N THR A 258 19.72 -1.98 6.20
CA THR A 258 21.02 -1.43 6.62
C THR A 258 21.87 -0.98 5.44
#